data_0534ad247599be4386ed67903675c177
#
_entry.id   0534ad247599be4386ed67903675c177
#
_cell.length_a   1.000
_cell.length_b   1.000
_cell.length_c   1.000
_cell.angle_alpha   90.00
_cell.angle_beta   90.00
_cell.angle_gamma   90.00
#
_symmetry.space_group_name_H-M   'P 1'
#
loop_
_entity.id
_entity.type
_entity.pdbx_description
1 polymer ?
#
loop_
_entity_poly.entity_id
_entity_poly.type
_entity_poly.pdbx_seq_one_letter_code
_entity_poly.pdbx_strand_id
1 'polypeptide(L)'
;TVATNMVIERRGSRCALVTTRGFRDVLEIGRQTRPHLYDYNVIKPAPLAPREWRFEIGERMAADGSVLQALNEDEVVAVARQLADARVEAVAICFMHSYRNDAHERRTREILAEYLPDAYLSVSSEILPEFREYERMSTTALNAYVGPRMASYMRNLVDSVQAMGVRVPPTTVHSNGLSLIHI
;
A
#
# COMPACT_ATOMS: atom_id res chain seq x y z
N THR A 1 -7.75 -7.21 15.42
CA THR A 1 -9.22 -7.25 15.14
C THR A 1 -9.69 -6.06 14.30
N VAL A 2 -9.35 -4.80 14.62
CA VAL A 2 -9.86 -3.62 13.89
C VAL A 2 -9.50 -3.68 12.40
N ALA A 3 -8.20 -3.85 12.07
CA ALA A 3 -7.75 -3.94 10.68
C ALA A 3 -8.34 -5.14 9.94
N THR A 4 -8.43 -6.30 10.60
CA THR A 4 -9.01 -7.52 10.01
C THR A 4 -10.49 -7.32 9.67
N ASN A 5 -11.26 -6.72 10.59
CA ASN A 5 -12.68 -6.42 10.33
C ASN A 5 -12.86 -5.44 9.19
N MET A 6 -12.01 -4.39 9.10
CA MET A 6 -12.06 -3.46 7.95
C MET A 6 -11.89 -4.16 6.60
N VAL A 7 -11.01 -5.15 6.54
CA VAL A 7 -10.78 -5.91 5.30
C VAL A 7 -11.96 -6.83 4.99
N ILE A 8 -12.45 -7.57 5.98
CA ILE A 8 -13.58 -8.49 5.82
C ILE A 8 -14.85 -7.74 5.41
N GLU A 9 -15.13 -6.62 6.08
CA GLU A 9 -16.32 -5.80 5.85
C GLU A 9 -16.17 -4.82 4.66
N ARG A 10 -15.00 -4.79 4.00
CA ARG A 10 -14.68 -3.88 2.90
C ARG A 10 -14.88 -2.40 3.25
N ARG A 11 -14.52 -2.00 4.47
CA ARG A 11 -14.67 -0.63 5.01
C ARG A 11 -13.35 0.15 5.11
N GLY A 12 -12.34 -0.22 4.36
CA GLY A 12 -11.07 0.52 4.29
C GLY A 12 -11.16 1.79 3.45
N SER A 13 -10.02 2.46 3.30
CA SER A 13 -9.89 3.69 2.53
C SER A 13 -9.88 3.43 1.03
N ARG A 14 -10.28 4.43 0.23
CA ARG A 14 -10.13 4.38 -1.23
C ARG A 14 -8.64 4.33 -1.57
N CYS A 15 -8.19 3.18 -2.03
CA CYS A 15 -6.79 2.88 -2.28
C CYS A 15 -6.48 2.81 -3.78
N ALA A 16 -5.44 3.52 -4.22
CA ALA A 16 -4.83 3.37 -5.53
C ALA A 16 -3.52 2.59 -5.43
N LEU A 17 -3.08 2.03 -6.55
CA LEU A 17 -1.78 1.38 -6.70
C LEU A 17 -0.99 2.06 -7.83
N VAL A 18 0.27 2.38 -7.55
CA VAL A 18 1.24 2.83 -8.55
C VAL A 18 2.32 1.76 -8.67
N THR A 19 2.54 1.28 -9.89
CA THR A 19 3.44 0.15 -10.16
C THR A 19 4.23 0.33 -11.46
N THR A 20 5.24 -0.51 -11.67
CA THR A 20 6.02 -0.61 -12.91
C THR A 20 5.11 -0.92 -14.09
N ARG A 21 5.34 -0.29 -15.23
CA ARG A 21 4.61 -0.58 -16.48
C ARG A 21 4.70 -2.06 -16.85
N GLY A 22 3.52 -2.64 -17.19
CA GLY A 22 3.33 -4.06 -17.49
C GLY A 22 2.98 -4.92 -16.28
N PHE A 23 2.89 -4.35 -15.06
CA PHE A 23 2.62 -5.10 -13.82
C PHE A 23 1.32 -4.73 -13.12
N ARG A 24 0.45 -3.96 -13.78
CA ARG A 24 -0.84 -3.53 -13.22
C ARG A 24 -1.74 -4.67 -12.74
N ASP A 25 -1.69 -5.79 -13.43
CA ASP A 25 -2.62 -6.89 -13.20
C ASP A 25 -2.06 -7.97 -12.25
N VAL A 26 -0.90 -7.74 -11.61
CA VAL A 26 -0.31 -8.67 -10.62
C VAL A 26 -1.28 -8.97 -9.48
N LEU A 27 -1.99 -7.96 -8.95
CA LEU A 27 -3.00 -8.18 -7.90
C LEU A 27 -4.20 -9.02 -8.38
N GLU A 28 -4.57 -8.92 -9.66
CA GLU A 28 -5.66 -9.69 -10.26
C GLU A 28 -5.25 -11.14 -10.49
N ILE A 29 -4.07 -11.31 -11.08
CA ILE A 29 -3.52 -12.63 -11.39
C ILE A 29 -3.25 -13.40 -10.10
N GLY A 30 -2.69 -12.74 -9.08
CA GLY A 30 -2.29 -13.34 -7.83
C GLY A 30 -1.32 -14.52 -8.07
N ARG A 31 -1.47 -15.57 -7.30
CA ARG A 31 -0.70 -16.82 -7.48
C ARG A 31 -1.37 -17.80 -8.46
N GLN A 32 -2.39 -17.39 -9.20
CA GLN A 32 -3.18 -18.23 -10.11
C GLN A 32 -3.81 -19.46 -9.43
N THR A 33 -3.86 -19.49 -8.10
CA THR A 33 -4.54 -20.57 -7.37
C THR A 33 -6.05 -20.39 -7.46
N ARG A 34 -6.77 -21.48 -7.76
CA ARG A 34 -8.23 -21.50 -7.72
C ARG A 34 -8.67 -21.83 -6.30
N PRO A 35 -9.60 -21.05 -5.71
CA PRO A 35 -10.16 -21.39 -4.37
C PRO A 35 -10.82 -22.77 -4.34
N HIS A 36 -11.47 -23.16 -5.43
CA HIS A 36 -12.07 -24.48 -5.62
C HIS A 36 -11.65 -25.07 -6.97
N LEU A 37 -10.92 -26.17 -6.93
CA LEU A 37 -10.28 -26.75 -8.13
C LEU A 37 -11.26 -27.15 -9.23
N TYR A 38 -12.44 -27.65 -8.85
CA TYR A 38 -13.46 -28.22 -9.76
C TYR A 38 -14.66 -27.31 -9.99
N ASP A 39 -14.67 -26.08 -9.42
CA ASP A 39 -15.72 -25.12 -9.66
C ASP A 39 -15.27 -24.09 -10.71
N TYR A 40 -15.89 -24.15 -11.88
CA TYR A 40 -15.59 -23.23 -12.98
C TYR A 40 -16.22 -21.85 -12.80
N ASN A 41 -17.16 -21.68 -11.88
CA ASN A 41 -17.86 -20.43 -11.62
C ASN A 41 -17.29 -19.65 -10.42
N VAL A 42 -16.14 -20.08 -9.89
CA VAL A 42 -15.49 -19.40 -8.77
C VAL A 42 -15.10 -17.98 -9.14
N ILE A 43 -15.64 -17.03 -8.41
CA ILE A 43 -15.25 -15.62 -8.48
C ILE A 43 -14.21 -15.36 -7.39
N LYS A 44 -13.03 -14.88 -7.79
CA LYS A 44 -12.00 -14.43 -6.84
C LYS A 44 -12.50 -13.19 -6.10
N PRO A 45 -12.14 -13.03 -4.80
CA PRO A 45 -12.39 -11.77 -4.10
C PRO A 45 -11.75 -10.60 -4.85
N ALA A 46 -12.51 -9.52 -5.03
CA ALA A 46 -11.99 -8.33 -5.69
C ALA A 46 -10.77 -7.78 -4.94
N PRO A 47 -9.69 -7.40 -5.64
CA PRO A 47 -8.53 -6.75 -5.03
C PRO A 47 -8.89 -5.46 -4.27
N LEU A 48 -8.07 -5.10 -3.27
CA LEU A 48 -8.29 -3.90 -2.45
C LEU A 48 -8.06 -2.59 -3.24
N ALA A 49 -7.18 -2.63 -4.24
CA ALA A 49 -7.04 -1.57 -5.24
C ALA A 49 -7.72 -2.05 -6.53
N PRO A 50 -8.92 -1.53 -6.89
CA PRO A 50 -9.61 -1.88 -8.13
C PRO A 50 -8.78 -1.55 -9.37
N ARG A 51 -9.05 -2.22 -10.48
CA ARG A 51 -8.22 -2.12 -11.70
C ARG A 51 -8.15 -0.69 -12.25
N GLU A 52 -9.21 0.06 -12.18
CA GLU A 52 -9.30 1.46 -12.58
C GLU A 52 -8.45 2.41 -11.73
N TRP A 53 -8.04 1.97 -10.52
CA TRP A 53 -7.17 2.70 -9.60
C TRP A 53 -5.74 2.16 -9.56
N ARG A 54 -5.33 1.39 -10.57
CA ARG A 54 -3.96 0.88 -10.71
C ARG A 54 -3.28 1.62 -11.86
N PHE A 55 -2.25 2.37 -11.54
CA PHE A 55 -1.49 3.22 -12.46
C PHE A 55 -0.12 2.64 -12.73
N GLU A 56 0.32 2.76 -13.96
CA GLU A 56 1.60 2.24 -14.42
C GLU A 56 2.55 3.38 -14.73
N ILE A 57 3.79 3.28 -14.26
CA ILE A 57 4.85 4.26 -14.48
C ILE A 57 5.96 3.61 -15.30
N GLY A 58 6.48 4.35 -16.28
CA GLY A 58 7.67 3.98 -17.03
C GLY A 58 8.90 4.09 -16.16
N GLU A 59 9.34 2.97 -15.64
CA GLU A 59 10.56 2.80 -14.85
C GLU A 59 10.97 1.33 -14.87
N ARG A 60 12.24 1.01 -14.60
CA ARG A 60 12.67 -0.38 -14.40
C ARG A 60 13.95 -0.48 -13.59
N MET A 61 13.89 -1.25 -12.51
CA MET A 61 15.07 -1.76 -11.80
C MET A 61 15.39 -3.19 -12.24
N ALA A 62 16.65 -3.52 -12.29
CA ALA A 62 17.12 -4.89 -12.48
C ALA A 62 17.17 -5.64 -11.14
N ALA A 63 17.32 -6.96 -11.20
CA ALA A 63 17.39 -7.82 -10.01
C ALA A 63 18.65 -7.58 -9.16
N ASP A 64 19.71 -7.02 -9.74
CA ASP A 64 20.93 -6.61 -9.04
C ASP A 64 20.84 -5.21 -8.42
N GLY A 65 19.75 -4.47 -8.68
CA GLY A 65 19.51 -3.11 -8.21
C GLY A 65 20.02 -2.02 -9.15
N SER A 66 20.55 -2.36 -10.33
CA SER A 66 20.89 -1.37 -11.35
C SER A 66 19.65 -0.80 -12.02
N VAL A 67 19.73 0.45 -12.49
CA VAL A 67 18.63 1.12 -13.20
C VAL A 67 18.68 0.73 -14.67
N LEU A 68 17.68 0.00 -15.15
CA LEU A 68 17.48 -0.33 -16.57
C LEU A 68 16.74 0.78 -17.32
N GLN A 69 15.78 1.39 -16.67
CA GLN A 69 15.01 2.53 -17.16
C GLN A 69 14.79 3.52 -16.03
N ALA A 70 15.17 4.78 -16.26
CA ALA A 70 14.94 5.84 -15.31
C ALA A 70 13.45 6.07 -15.05
N LEU A 71 13.13 6.57 -13.86
CA LEU A 71 11.76 6.93 -13.49
C LEU A 71 11.24 8.05 -14.40
N ASN A 72 10.08 7.85 -14.99
CA ASN A 72 9.37 8.89 -15.73
C ASN A 72 8.58 9.76 -14.74
N GLU A 73 9.21 10.84 -14.27
CA GLU A 73 8.60 11.75 -13.29
C GLU A 73 7.36 12.47 -13.85
N ASP A 74 7.31 12.77 -15.15
CA ASP A 74 6.15 13.40 -15.77
C ASP A 74 4.90 12.51 -15.68
N GLU A 75 5.07 11.20 -15.84
CA GLU A 75 3.98 10.24 -15.66
C GLU A 75 3.55 10.17 -14.19
N VAL A 76 4.48 10.24 -13.23
CA VAL A 76 4.16 10.28 -11.80
C VAL A 76 3.34 11.54 -11.50
N VAL A 77 3.73 12.70 -12.01
CA VAL A 77 2.99 13.97 -11.85
C VAL A 77 1.59 13.88 -12.46
N ALA A 78 1.47 13.29 -13.65
CA ALA A 78 0.17 13.11 -14.30
C ALA A 78 -0.77 12.23 -13.47
N VAL A 79 -0.25 11.11 -12.92
CA VAL A 79 -0.99 10.22 -12.01
C VAL A 79 -1.33 10.96 -10.70
N ALA A 80 -0.40 11.72 -10.13
CA ALA A 80 -0.63 12.48 -8.91
C ALA A 80 -1.82 13.44 -9.03
N ARG A 81 -1.93 14.16 -10.15
CA ARG A 81 -3.07 15.05 -10.45
C ARG A 81 -4.38 14.29 -10.55
N GLN A 82 -4.41 13.16 -11.26
CA GLN A 82 -5.61 12.31 -11.35
C GLN A 82 -6.08 11.81 -9.99
N LEU A 83 -5.13 11.40 -9.14
CA LEU A 83 -5.42 10.93 -7.79
C LEU A 83 -5.93 12.06 -6.87
N ALA A 84 -5.38 13.27 -7.03
CA ALA A 84 -5.84 14.46 -6.31
C ALA A 84 -7.26 14.85 -6.69
N ASP A 85 -7.57 14.91 -7.99
CA ASP A 85 -8.90 15.21 -8.52
C ASP A 85 -9.94 14.20 -8.02
N ALA A 86 -9.55 12.94 -7.92
CA ALA A 86 -10.39 11.86 -7.43
C ALA A 86 -10.47 11.78 -5.89
N ARG A 87 -9.71 12.60 -5.17
CA ARG A 87 -9.65 12.61 -3.70
C ARG A 87 -9.35 11.23 -3.13
N VAL A 88 -8.30 10.58 -3.64
CA VAL A 88 -7.86 9.28 -3.14
C VAL A 88 -7.30 9.42 -1.73
N GLU A 89 -7.71 8.54 -0.82
CA GLU A 89 -7.31 8.59 0.59
C GLU A 89 -5.96 7.91 0.84
N ALA A 90 -5.59 6.94 -0.01
CA ALA A 90 -4.36 6.17 0.17
C ALA A 90 -3.77 5.71 -1.16
N VAL A 91 -2.44 5.64 -1.24
CA VAL A 91 -1.72 5.15 -2.42
C VAL A 91 -0.69 4.11 -2.00
N ALA A 92 -0.75 2.93 -2.60
CA ALA A 92 0.30 1.92 -2.54
C ALA A 92 1.29 2.15 -3.68
N ILE A 93 2.58 2.22 -3.37
CA ILE A 93 3.67 2.35 -4.34
C ILE A 93 4.45 1.06 -4.30
N CYS A 94 4.49 0.32 -5.42
CA CYS A 94 5.17 -0.97 -5.49
C CYS A 94 5.78 -1.18 -6.87
N PHE A 95 7.10 -0.93 -6.98
CA PHE A 95 7.86 -1.14 -8.21
C PHE A 95 8.62 -2.46 -8.20
N MET A 96 8.96 -2.91 -9.39
CA MET A 96 9.75 -4.13 -9.55
C MET A 96 11.15 -3.94 -8.99
N HIS A 97 11.62 -4.95 -8.25
CA HIS A 97 12.95 -4.99 -7.62
C HIS A 97 13.29 -3.84 -6.66
N SER A 98 12.29 -3.07 -6.19
CA SER A 98 12.51 -1.97 -5.22
C SER A 98 13.08 -2.43 -3.88
N TYR A 99 12.95 -3.70 -3.53
CA TYR A 99 13.61 -4.30 -2.36
C TYR A 99 15.16 -4.32 -2.48
N ARG A 100 15.71 -4.16 -3.69
CA ARG A 100 17.14 -4.01 -3.95
C ARG A 100 17.58 -2.57 -4.04
N ASN A 101 16.75 -1.75 -4.68
CA ASN A 101 17.02 -0.33 -4.85
C ASN A 101 15.68 0.42 -4.87
N ASP A 102 15.42 1.15 -3.81
CA ASP A 102 14.16 1.84 -3.54
C ASP A 102 14.11 3.27 -4.10
N ALA A 103 15.15 3.72 -4.82
CA ALA A 103 15.28 5.10 -5.27
C ALA A 103 14.06 5.61 -6.06
N HIS A 104 13.50 4.79 -6.96
CA HIS A 104 12.31 5.16 -7.74
C HIS A 104 11.05 5.23 -6.87
N GLU A 105 10.88 4.33 -5.90
CA GLU A 105 9.75 4.40 -4.96
C GLU A 105 9.81 5.63 -4.07
N ARG A 106 10.98 5.94 -3.51
CA ARG A 106 11.19 7.14 -2.70
C ARG A 106 10.91 8.41 -3.51
N ARG A 107 11.45 8.49 -4.73
CA ARG A 107 11.21 9.64 -5.59
C ARG A 107 9.74 9.80 -5.97
N THR A 108 9.07 8.69 -6.29
CA THR A 108 7.62 8.68 -6.55
C THR A 108 6.83 9.14 -5.33
N ARG A 109 7.19 8.69 -4.13
CA ARG A 109 6.57 9.15 -2.88
C ARG A 109 6.73 10.65 -2.67
N GLU A 110 7.92 11.21 -2.89
CA GLU A 110 8.17 12.65 -2.79
C GLU A 110 7.23 13.44 -3.70
N ILE A 111 7.16 13.07 -4.98
CA ILE A 111 6.29 13.73 -5.96
C ILE A 111 4.81 13.59 -5.54
N LEU A 112 4.36 12.39 -5.18
CA LEU A 112 2.97 12.19 -4.76
C LEU A 112 2.62 13.01 -3.51
N ALA A 113 3.54 13.14 -2.55
CA ALA A 113 3.32 13.92 -1.33
C ALA A 113 3.09 15.42 -1.59
N GLU A 114 3.69 15.98 -2.66
CA GLU A 114 3.47 17.37 -3.06
C GLU A 114 2.03 17.62 -3.55
N TYR A 115 1.43 16.64 -4.23
CA TYR A 115 0.07 16.73 -4.80
C TYR A 115 -1.02 16.18 -3.90
N LEU A 116 -0.66 15.32 -2.96
CA LEU A 116 -1.56 14.56 -2.09
C LEU A 116 -1.12 14.67 -0.62
N PRO A 117 -1.08 15.88 -0.04
CA PRO A 117 -0.52 16.09 1.31
C PRO A 117 -1.27 15.33 2.41
N ASP A 118 -2.55 15.04 2.20
CA ASP A 118 -3.40 14.37 3.19
C ASP A 118 -3.53 12.84 2.93
N ALA A 119 -2.98 12.33 1.82
CA ALA A 119 -3.10 10.92 1.48
C ALA A 119 -2.06 10.07 2.23
N TYR A 120 -2.48 8.88 2.61
CA TYR A 120 -1.59 7.89 3.19
C TYR A 120 -0.78 7.18 2.10
N LEU A 121 0.53 7.41 2.07
CA LEU A 121 1.44 6.82 1.09
C LEU A 121 2.14 5.60 1.69
N SER A 122 1.88 4.43 1.13
CA SER A 122 2.47 3.15 1.53
C SER A 122 3.49 2.69 0.50
N VAL A 123 4.75 2.58 0.89
CA VAL A 123 5.88 2.26 0.01
C VAL A 123 6.32 0.82 0.24
N SER A 124 6.42 0.02 -0.81
CA SER A 124 6.66 -1.43 -0.68
C SER A 124 8.02 -1.77 -0.07
N SER A 125 9.04 -0.97 -0.36
CA SER A 125 10.38 -1.14 0.20
C SER A 125 10.45 -0.87 1.71
N GLU A 126 9.53 -0.09 2.27
CA GLU A 126 9.42 0.15 3.71
C GLU A 126 8.55 -0.91 4.42
N ILE A 127 7.50 -1.42 3.73
CA ILE A 127 6.53 -2.33 4.33
C ILE A 127 6.96 -3.79 4.28
N LEU A 128 7.48 -4.24 3.12
CA LEU A 128 7.91 -5.61 2.92
C LEU A 128 9.07 -5.64 1.90
N PRO A 129 10.32 -5.38 2.31
CA PRO A 129 11.49 -5.34 1.42
C PRO A 129 11.95 -6.74 1.02
N GLU A 130 11.06 -7.55 0.46
CA GLU A 130 11.31 -8.93 0.06
C GLU A 130 11.06 -9.11 -1.44
N PHE A 131 11.66 -10.17 -2.03
CA PHE A 131 11.30 -10.62 -3.36
C PHE A 131 9.87 -11.18 -3.38
N ARG A 132 9.31 -11.52 -4.54
CA ARG A 132 7.93 -11.94 -4.79
C ARG A 132 6.97 -10.75 -4.92
N GLU A 133 6.68 -10.44 -6.15
CA GLU A 133 5.94 -9.23 -6.55
C GLU A 133 4.52 -9.20 -5.99
N TYR A 134 3.83 -10.35 -6.04
CA TYR A 134 2.44 -10.42 -5.60
C TYR A 134 2.30 -10.19 -4.09
N GLU A 135 3.11 -10.87 -3.27
CA GLU A 135 3.05 -10.74 -1.81
C GLU A 135 3.38 -9.31 -1.38
N ARG A 136 4.43 -8.73 -1.98
CA ARG A 136 4.83 -7.36 -1.68
C ARG A 136 3.76 -6.36 -2.08
N MET A 137 3.22 -6.46 -3.31
CA MET A 137 2.17 -5.59 -3.81
C MET A 137 0.87 -5.74 -3.02
N SER A 138 0.47 -6.96 -2.69
CA SER A 138 -0.72 -7.25 -1.90
C SER A 138 -0.60 -6.70 -0.48
N THR A 139 0.56 -6.89 0.17
CA THR A 139 0.81 -6.38 1.53
C THR A 139 0.85 -4.85 1.54
N THR A 140 1.48 -4.22 0.54
CA THR A 140 1.53 -2.76 0.41
C THR A 140 0.16 -2.16 0.16
N ALA A 141 -0.65 -2.78 -0.71
CA ALA A 141 -2.02 -2.37 -0.96
C ALA A 141 -2.91 -2.56 0.28
N LEU A 142 -2.73 -3.64 1.04
CA LEU A 142 -3.42 -3.86 2.30
C LEU A 142 -3.06 -2.78 3.32
N ASN A 143 -1.77 -2.45 3.46
CA ASN A 143 -1.31 -1.38 4.36
C ASN A 143 -1.91 -0.02 3.96
N ALA A 144 -1.90 0.33 2.67
CA ALA A 144 -2.54 1.54 2.17
C ALA A 144 -4.05 1.56 2.46
N TYR A 145 -4.73 0.43 2.27
CA TYR A 145 -6.16 0.30 2.48
C TYR A 145 -6.61 0.49 3.93
N VAL A 146 -5.85 -0.04 4.89
CA VAL A 146 -6.19 0.05 6.33
C VAL A 146 -5.54 1.25 7.03
N GLY A 147 -4.44 1.77 6.50
CA GLY A 147 -3.57 2.75 7.14
C GLY A 147 -4.28 4.01 7.63
N PRO A 148 -5.05 4.75 6.80
CA PRO A 148 -5.72 5.98 7.24
C PRO A 148 -6.66 5.76 8.42
N ARG A 149 -7.44 4.68 8.37
CA ARG A 149 -8.41 4.33 9.43
C ARG A 149 -7.71 3.87 10.71
N MET A 150 -6.63 3.09 10.56
CA MET A 150 -5.83 2.67 11.71
C MET A 150 -5.13 3.85 12.37
N ALA A 151 -4.55 4.76 11.60
CA ALA A 151 -3.92 5.97 12.12
C ALA A 151 -4.93 6.83 12.90
N SER A 152 -6.16 7.00 12.39
CA SER A 152 -7.23 7.71 13.10
C SER A 152 -7.65 6.99 14.38
N TYR A 153 -7.81 5.66 14.33
CA TYR A 153 -8.13 4.87 15.51
C TYR A 153 -7.07 5.01 16.61
N MET A 154 -5.78 4.95 16.23
CA MET A 154 -4.68 5.06 17.18
C MET A 154 -4.60 6.46 17.80
N ARG A 155 -4.76 7.52 17.00
CA ARG A 155 -4.84 8.89 17.54
C ARG A 155 -5.96 9.04 18.56
N ASN A 156 -7.17 8.61 18.20
CA ASN A 156 -8.32 8.69 19.11
C ASN A 156 -8.11 7.88 20.40
N LEU A 157 -7.41 6.74 20.31
CA LEU A 157 -7.05 5.95 21.49
C LEU A 157 -6.07 6.71 22.40
N VAL A 158 -5.03 7.31 21.81
CA VAL A 158 -4.06 8.12 22.56
C VAL A 158 -4.77 9.29 23.26
N ASP A 159 -5.57 10.04 22.52
CA ASP A 159 -6.31 11.20 23.05
C ASP A 159 -7.25 10.79 24.20
N SER A 160 -7.96 9.69 24.03
CA SER A 160 -8.88 9.16 25.07
C SER A 160 -8.15 8.75 26.34
N VAL A 161 -7.01 8.07 26.20
CA VAL A 161 -6.18 7.63 27.33
C VAL A 161 -5.58 8.83 28.07
N GLN A 162 -5.12 9.84 27.35
CA GLN A 162 -4.61 11.08 27.92
C GLN A 162 -5.70 11.87 28.65
N ALA A 163 -6.92 11.94 28.09
CA ALA A 163 -8.07 12.59 28.71
C ALA A 163 -8.48 11.92 30.03
N MET A 164 -8.22 10.62 30.19
CA MET A 164 -8.41 9.90 31.48
C MET A 164 -7.29 10.15 32.50
N GLY A 165 -6.32 11.00 32.18
CA GLY A 165 -5.21 11.37 33.10
C GLY A 165 -4.01 10.44 33.06
N VAL A 166 -3.97 9.48 32.14
CA VAL A 166 -2.78 8.62 31.95
C VAL A 166 -1.69 9.41 31.24
N ARG A 167 -0.55 9.59 31.88
CA ARG A 167 0.57 10.40 31.37
C ARG A 167 1.57 9.60 30.50
N VAL A 168 1.48 8.28 30.54
CA VAL A 168 2.36 7.39 29.76
C VAL A 168 1.73 7.17 28.38
N PRO A 169 2.48 7.37 27.28
CA PRO A 169 1.96 7.07 25.95
C PRO A 169 1.60 5.58 25.84
N PRO A 170 0.45 5.23 25.24
CA PRO A 170 0.09 3.85 25.03
C PRO A 170 1.06 3.18 24.07
N THR A 171 1.35 1.92 24.32
CA THR A 171 2.22 1.09 23.47
C THR A 171 1.40 -0.05 22.91
N THR A 172 1.56 -0.33 21.61
CA THR A 172 0.94 -1.50 21.01
C THR A 172 1.90 -2.67 20.92
N VAL A 173 1.36 -3.87 21.06
CA VAL A 173 2.11 -5.12 20.94
C VAL A 173 1.59 -5.88 19.74
N HIS A 174 2.48 -6.46 18.96
CA HIS A 174 2.09 -7.39 17.90
C HIS A 174 1.35 -8.60 18.49
N SER A 175 0.47 -9.21 17.70
CA SER A 175 -0.32 -10.38 18.13
C SER A 175 0.56 -11.58 18.53
N ASN A 176 1.80 -11.64 18.05
CA ASN A 176 2.80 -12.63 18.46
C ASN A 176 3.52 -12.29 19.76
N GLY A 177 3.29 -11.11 20.34
CA GLY A 177 3.89 -10.66 21.61
C GLY A 177 5.38 -10.37 21.58
N LEU A 178 6.03 -10.41 20.40
CA LEU A 178 7.48 -10.34 20.29
C LEU A 178 8.06 -8.94 20.11
N SER A 179 7.24 -7.94 19.79
CA SER A 179 7.72 -6.57 19.64
C SER A 179 6.72 -5.54 20.16
N LEU A 180 7.27 -4.44 20.68
CA LEU A 180 6.53 -3.27 21.12
C LEU A 180 6.63 -2.19 20.04
N ILE A 181 5.52 -1.59 19.67
CA ILE A 181 5.48 -0.44 18.77
C ILE A 181 4.99 0.76 19.58
N HIS A 182 5.81 1.82 19.62
CA HIS A 182 5.40 3.11 20.14
C HIS A 182 4.47 3.80 19.14
N ILE A 183 3.40 4.37 19.65
CA ILE A 183 2.39 5.09 18.88
C ILE A 183 2.75 6.57 18.86
#